data_c31bb019e5b0a44c684bedb96f8e0ad5
#
_entry.id   c31bb019e5b0a44c684bedb96f8e0ad5
#
_cell.length_a   1.000
_cell.length_b   1.000
_cell.length_c   1.000
_cell.angle_alpha   90.00
_cell.angle_beta   90.00
_cell.angle_gamma   90.00
#
_symmetry.space_group_name_H-M   'P 1'
#
loop_
_entity.id
_entity.type
_entity.pdbx_description
1 polymer ?
#
loop_
_entity_poly.entity_id
_entity_poly.type
_entity_poly.pdbx_seq_one_letter_code
_entity_poly.pdbx_strand_id
1 'polypeptide(L)'
;MSLLSVDNLTIQFRTDKGLITAVENVSFDIQPGEVLGLAGESGSGKSVTAKAIMQLNGHNTVYDPASKIVLHGDPDIDVFSLRRERDMLPIRGGAISMIFQEPMASFATAISVGKQMVEQLQVHTTMSKSQAKALYVEMLDRVGITDP
;
A
#
# COMPACT_ATOMS: atom_id res chain seq x y z
N MET A 1 -20.13 -9.68 2.93
CA MET A 1 -19.63 -8.34 3.29
C MET A 1 -18.25 -8.17 2.68
N SER A 2 -18.05 -7.14 1.85
CA SER A 2 -16.76 -6.84 1.23
C SER A 2 -15.69 -6.56 2.29
N LEU A 3 -14.43 -6.89 2.00
CA LEU A 3 -13.28 -6.49 2.81
C LEU A 3 -12.79 -5.10 2.38
N LEU A 4 -12.79 -4.85 1.07
CA LEU A 4 -12.42 -3.59 0.45
C LEU A 4 -13.41 -3.27 -0.67
N SER A 5 -13.87 -2.02 -0.71
CA SER A 5 -14.65 -1.49 -1.84
C SER A 5 -13.93 -0.31 -2.47
N VAL A 6 -13.86 -0.30 -3.78
CA VAL A 6 -13.38 0.82 -4.60
C VAL A 6 -14.54 1.26 -5.48
N ASP A 7 -14.94 2.52 -5.34
CA ASP A 7 -16.09 3.09 -6.04
C ASP A 7 -15.69 4.31 -6.87
N ASN A 8 -16.04 4.31 -8.13
CA ASN A 8 -15.86 5.41 -9.09
C ASN A 8 -14.45 5.99 -9.09
N LEU A 9 -13.43 5.15 -8.90
CA LEU A 9 -12.05 5.60 -8.78
C LEU A 9 -11.58 6.26 -10.08
N THR A 10 -11.37 7.57 -10.01
CA THR A 10 -10.77 8.37 -11.08
C THR A 10 -9.53 9.08 -10.57
N ILE A 11 -8.41 8.84 -11.23
CA ILE A 11 -7.10 9.35 -10.83
C ILE A 11 -6.49 10.12 -11.98
N GLN A 12 -6.08 11.35 -11.69
CA GLN A 12 -5.40 12.22 -12.63
C GLN A 12 -4.03 12.63 -12.07
N PHE A 13 -3.10 12.90 -12.95
CA PHE A 13 -1.81 13.51 -12.60
C PHE A 13 -1.71 14.92 -13.12
N ARG A 14 -1.30 15.83 -12.25
CA ARG A 14 -0.97 17.19 -12.63
C ARG A 14 0.38 17.23 -13.32
N THR A 15 0.42 17.73 -14.54
CA THR A 15 1.62 17.91 -15.35
C THR A 15 1.72 19.36 -15.81
N ASP A 16 2.86 19.75 -16.38
CA ASP A 16 3.05 21.09 -16.96
C ASP A 16 2.08 21.38 -18.12
N LYS A 17 1.53 20.34 -18.73
CA LYS A 17 0.57 20.43 -19.85
C LYS A 17 -0.89 20.30 -19.40
N GLY A 18 -1.16 20.22 -18.10
CA GLY A 18 -2.50 20.04 -17.53
C GLY A 18 -2.69 18.71 -16.83
N LEU A 19 -3.94 18.32 -16.62
CA LEU A 19 -4.31 17.05 -15.98
C LEU A 19 -4.31 15.92 -17.03
N ILE A 20 -3.69 14.80 -16.68
CA ILE A 20 -3.71 13.56 -17.46
C ILE A 20 -4.42 12.50 -16.65
N THR A 21 -5.50 11.93 -17.19
CA THR A 21 -6.26 10.86 -16.55
C THR A 21 -5.51 9.54 -16.72
N ALA A 22 -5.19 8.90 -15.60
CA ALA A 22 -4.50 7.61 -15.55
C ALA A 22 -5.44 6.44 -15.20
N VAL A 23 -6.51 6.72 -14.47
CA VAL A 23 -7.57 5.77 -14.12
C VAL A 23 -8.89 6.51 -14.23
N GLU A 24 -9.89 5.91 -14.85
CA GLU A 24 -11.18 6.54 -15.07
C GLU A 24 -12.31 5.61 -14.67
N ASN A 25 -13.09 6.04 -13.66
CA ASN A 25 -14.33 5.41 -13.20
C ASN A 25 -14.22 3.89 -12.95
N VAL A 26 -13.19 3.45 -12.22
CA VAL A 26 -12.97 2.05 -11.88
C VAL A 26 -13.66 1.72 -10.57
N SER A 27 -14.47 0.64 -10.56
CA SER A 27 -15.14 0.15 -9.36
C SER A 27 -14.97 -1.37 -9.23
N PHE A 28 -14.70 -1.85 -8.03
CA PHE A 28 -14.63 -3.27 -7.70
C PHE A 28 -14.69 -3.47 -6.19
N ASP A 29 -15.06 -4.70 -5.80
CA ASP A 29 -15.06 -5.16 -4.41
C ASP A 29 -14.11 -6.35 -4.25
N ILE A 30 -13.55 -6.51 -3.05
CA ILE A 30 -12.79 -7.70 -2.66
C ILE A 30 -13.45 -8.29 -1.43
N GLN A 31 -13.80 -9.58 -1.50
CA GLN A 31 -14.38 -10.32 -0.39
C GLN A 31 -13.28 -10.95 0.48
N PRO A 32 -13.55 -11.28 1.75
CA PRO A 32 -12.63 -12.05 2.58
C PRO A 32 -12.23 -13.37 1.91
N GLY A 33 -10.92 -13.62 1.80
CA GLY A 33 -10.37 -14.82 1.17
C GLY A 33 -10.38 -14.81 -0.37
N GLU A 34 -10.84 -13.74 -0.99
CA GLU A 34 -10.85 -13.59 -2.45
C GLU A 34 -9.49 -13.17 -3.00
N VAL A 35 -9.18 -13.64 -4.21
CA VAL A 35 -8.07 -13.17 -5.03
C VAL A 35 -8.62 -12.48 -6.26
N LEU A 36 -8.48 -11.16 -6.34
CA LEU A 36 -8.90 -10.36 -7.47
C LEU A 36 -7.72 -10.09 -8.42
N GLY A 37 -7.83 -10.51 -9.67
CA GLY A 37 -6.86 -10.22 -10.72
C GLY A 37 -7.17 -8.92 -11.46
N LEU A 38 -6.25 -7.96 -11.46
CA LEU A 38 -6.35 -6.74 -12.25
C LEU A 38 -5.50 -6.87 -13.52
N ALA A 39 -6.15 -7.11 -14.65
CA ALA A 39 -5.50 -7.30 -15.95
C ALA A 39 -5.61 -6.05 -16.83
N GLY A 40 -4.70 -5.91 -17.78
CA GLY A 40 -4.67 -4.80 -18.74
C GLY A 40 -3.27 -4.60 -19.32
N GLU A 41 -3.15 -3.81 -20.37
CA GLU A 41 -1.88 -3.47 -21.02
C GLU A 41 -0.93 -2.65 -20.14
N SER A 42 0.33 -2.52 -20.56
CA SER A 42 1.25 -1.60 -19.89
C SER A 42 0.73 -0.16 -19.95
N GLY A 43 0.78 0.57 -18.84
CA GLY A 43 0.26 1.94 -18.77
C GLY A 43 -1.25 2.05 -18.53
N SER A 44 -2.01 0.96 -18.44
CA SER A 44 -3.46 1.00 -18.22
C SER A 44 -3.93 1.38 -16.80
N GLY A 45 -3.02 1.86 -15.94
CA GLY A 45 -3.38 2.35 -14.60
C GLY A 45 -3.38 1.31 -13.47
N LYS A 46 -3.08 0.02 -13.72
CA LYS A 46 -3.10 -1.05 -12.69
C LYS A 46 -2.31 -0.71 -11.43
N SER A 47 -1.05 -0.34 -11.59
CA SER A 47 -0.17 0.03 -10.46
C SER A 47 -0.61 1.33 -9.79
N VAL A 48 -1.19 2.26 -10.53
CA VAL A 48 -1.74 3.51 -10.00
C VAL A 48 -2.96 3.22 -9.14
N THR A 49 -3.85 2.32 -9.60
CA THR A 49 -5.01 1.84 -8.84
C THR A 49 -4.58 1.15 -7.53
N ALA A 50 -3.66 0.20 -7.60
CA ALA A 50 -3.15 -0.49 -6.41
C ALA A 50 -2.49 0.46 -5.40
N LYS A 51 -1.69 1.42 -5.87
CA LYS A 51 -1.07 2.46 -5.02
C LYS A 51 -2.11 3.41 -4.41
N ALA A 52 -3.23 3.68 -5.08
CA ALA A 52 -4.28 4.54 -4.56
C ALA A 52 -4.92 3.99 -3.28
N ILE A 53 -5.07 2.66 -3.18
CA ILE A 53 -5.62 1.97 -1.99
C ILE A 53 -4.80 2.30 -0.73
N MET A 54 -3.50 2.54 -0.89
CA MET A 54 -2.61 2.88 0.22
C MET A 54 -2.15 4.35 0.18
N GLN A 55 -2.75 5.20 -0.67
CA GLN A 55 -2.32 6.59 -0.89
C GLN A 55 -0.80 6.72 -1.15
N LEU A 56 -0.24 5.84 -1.98
CA LEU A 56 1.19 5.82 -2.34
C LEU A 56 1.50 6.46 -3.70
N ASN A 57 0.52 7.06 -4.34
CA ASN A 57 0.75 7.86 -5.55
C ASN A 57 1.44 9.19 -5.20
N GLY A 58 2.18 9.77 -6.14
CA GLY A 58 2.97 10.98 -5.92
C GLY A 58 2.13 12.23 -5.61
N HIS A 59 2.80 13.30 -5.20
CA HIS A 59 2.16 14.57 -4.78
C HIS A 59 1.36 15.28 -5.88
N ASN A 60 1.66 14.95 -7.14
CA ASN A 60 0.94 15.49 -8.30
C ASN A 60 -0.35 14.74 -8.61
N THR A 61 -0.73 13.78 -7.76
CA THR A 61 -1.97 13.00 -7.92
C THR A 61 -3.19 13.81 -7.52
N VAL A 62 -4.21 13.76 -8.35
CA VAL A 62 -5.53 14.32 -8.08
C VAL A 62 -6.55 13.20 -8.14
N TYR A 63 -7.24 12.96 -7.04
CA TYR A 63 -8.37 12.04 -6.97
C TYR A 63 -9.66 12.81 -7.22
N ASP A 64 -10.55 12.24 -8.03
CA ASP A 64 -11.88 12.81 -8.24
C ASP A 64 -12.66 12.80 -6.89
N PRO A 65 -13.40 13.86 -6.56
CA PRO A 65 -14.18 13.91 -5.32
C PRO A 65 -15.25 12.81 -5.17
N ALA A 66 -15.72 12.23 -6.28
CA ALA A 66 -16.66 11.11 -6.27
C ALA A 66 -15.98 9.76 -6.03
N SER A 67 -14.65 9.71 -6.11
CA SER A 67 -13.89 8.48 -5.86
C SER A 67 -13.92 8.12 -4.38
N LYS A 68 -14.14 6.84 -4.09
CA LYS A 68 -14.16 6.32 -2.73
C LYS A 68 -13.42 5.00 -2.63
N ILE A 69 -12.65 4.83 -1.56
CA ILE A 69 -12.01 3.56 -1.21
C ILE A 69 -12.33 3.28 0.26
N VAL A 70 -13.07 2.21 0.51
CA VAL A 70 -13.50 1.83 1.87
C VAL A 70 -12.87 0.50 2.26
N LEU A 71 -12.13 0.50 3.35
CA LEU A 71 -11.73 -0.69 4.06
C LEU A 71 -12.81 -1.00 5.10
N HIS A 72 -13.52 -2.12 4.89
CA HIS A 72 -14.62 -2.52 5.75
C HIS A 72 -14.12 -3.16 7.05
N GLY A 73 -14.69 -2.72 8.16
CA GLY A 73 -14.33 -3.15 9.51
C GLY A 73 -15.29 -2.58 10.55
N ASP A 74 -14.87 -2.51 11.78
CA ASP A 74 -15.61 -1.87 12.85
C ASP A 74 -14.72 -0.84 13.57
N PRO A 75 -14.83 0.44 13.17
CA PRO A 75 -15.66 1.03 12.09
C PRO A 75 -15.06 0.86 10.67
N ASP A 76 -15.88 1.10 9.65
CA ASP A 76 -15.41 1.27 8.27
C ASP A 76 -14.47 2.47 8.14
N ILE A 77 -13.44 2.33 7.31
CA ILE A 77 -12.45 3.38 7.06
C ILE A 77 -12.50 3.82 5.59
N ASP A 78 -12.92 5.06 5.34
CA ASP A 78 -12.71 5.69 4.05
C ASP A 78 -11.26 6.17 3.94
N VAL A 79 -10.49 5.52 3.09
CA VAL A 79 -9.06 5.78 2.90
C VAL A 79 -8.79 7.22 2.51
N PHE A 80 -9.64 7.82 1.66
CA PHE A 80 -9.46 9.21 1.21
C PHE A 80 -9.86 10.26 2.26
N SER A 81 -10.50 9.86 3.36
CA SER A 81 -10.74 10.72 4.52
C SER A 81 -9.48 10.94 5.37
N LEU A 82 -8.51 10.04 5.28
CA LEU A 82 -7.26 10.09 6.03
C LEU A 82 -6.31 11.11 5.40
N ARG A 83 -6.06 12.24 6.08
CA ARG A 83 -5.30 13.37 5.53
C ARG A 83 -3.85 13.45 5.99
N ARG A 84 -3.51 12.78 7.10
CA ARG A 84 -2.18 12.85 7.71
C ARG A 84 -1.48 11.51 7.58
N GLU A 85 -0.17 11.52 7.34
CA GLU A 85 0.65 10.31 7.26
C GLU A 85 0.45 9.37 8.47
N ARG A 86 0.37 9.92 9.67
CA ARG A 86 0.14 9.12 10.89
C ARG A 86 -1.20 8.38 10.89
N ASP A 87 -2.21 8.89 10.18
CA ASP A 87 -3.52 8.25 10.10
C ASP A 87 -3.48 7.04 9.16
N MET A 88 -2.49 6.98 8.26
CA MET A 88 -2.25 5.86 7.35
C MET A 88 -1.38 4.74 7.95
N LEU A 89 -0.70 4.97 9.08
CA LEU A 89 0.17 3.95 9.69
C LEU A 89 -0.56 2.63 10.03
N PRO A 90 -1.79 2.65 10.61
CA PRO A 90 -2.53 1.41 10.87
C PRO A 90 -2.95 0.68 9.58
N ILE A 91 -3.08 1.41 8.47
CA ILE A 91 -3.46 0.84 7.18
C ILE A 91 -2.24 0.23 6.49
N ARG A 92 -1.17 1.04 6.31
CA ARG A 92 0.05 0.63 5.62
C ARG A 92 0.86 -0.33 6.48
N GLY A 93 0.91 -1.61 6.11
CA GLY A 93 1.63 -2.66 6.82
C GLY A 93 0.85 -3.30 7.97
N GLY A 94 -0.20 -2.64 8.49
CA GLY A 94 -1.11 -3.20 9.49
C GLY A 94 -2.27 -3.95 8.84
N ALA A 95 -3.19 -3.20 8.20
CA ALA A 95 -4.37 -3.78 7.55
C ALA A 95 -4.08 -4.21 6.10
N ILE A 96 -3.25 -3.47 5.37
CA ILE A 96 -2.91 -3.72 3.95
C ILE A 96 -1.40 -3.70 3.78
N SER A 97 -0.87 -4.71 3.09
CA SER A 97 0.54 -4.77 2.68
C SER A 97 0.65 -4.74 1.16
N MET A 98 1.78 -4.27 0.65
CA MET A 98 2.06 -4.22 -0.78
C MET A 98 3.43 -4.81 -1.08
N ILE A 99 3.49 -5.64 -2.12
CA ILE A 99 4.75 -6.11 -2.71
C ILE A 99 4.98 -5.31 -3.99
N PHE A 100 6.09 -4.56 -4.03
CA PHE A 100 6.44 -3.76 -5.19
C PHE A 100 7.09 -4.61 -6.28
N GLN A 101 6.93 -4.21 -7.54
CA GLN A 101 7.53 -4.89 -8.69
C GLN A 101 9.06 -4.90 -8.63
N GLU A 102 9.67 -3.84 -8.07
CA GLU A 102 11.10 -3.71 -7.84
C GLU A 102 11.36 -3.50 -6.34
N PRO A 103 11.34 -4.57 -5.53
CA PRO A 103 11.40 -4.44 -4.07
C PRO A 103 12.70 -3.79 -3.57
N MET A 104 13.81 -3.97 -4.28
CA MET A 104 15.10 -3.37 -3.92
C MET A 104 15.10 -1.84 -4.00
N ALA A 105 14.31 -1.25 -4.88
CA ALA A 105 14.16 0.20 -5.00
C ALA A 105 13.40 0.83 -3.82
N SER A 106 12.69 0.03 -3.02
CA SER A 106 11.96 0.51 -1.84
C SER A 106 12.84 0.66 -0.59
N PHE A 107 14.03 0.07 -0.57
CA PHE A 107 14.95 0.20 0.55
C PHE A 107 15.72 1.52 0.53
N ALA A 108 15.82 2.16 1.68
CA ALA A 108 16.69 3.32 1.85
C ALA A 108 18.17 2.88 1.80
N THR A 109 18.91 3.37 0.82
CA THR A 109 20.31 2.93 0.57
C THR A 109 21.29 3.29 1.69
N ALA A 110 20.99 4.34 2.47
CA ALA A 110 21.83 4.79 3.59
C ALA A 110 21.60 4.04 4.91
N ILE A 111 20.62 3.15 4.97
CA ILE A 111 20.23 2.42 6.18
C ILE A 111 20.31 0.92 5.91
N SER A 112 20.93 0.15 6.79
CA SER A 112 21.02 -1.30 6.62
C SER A 112 19.60 -1.93 6.59
N VAL A 113 19.42 -2.96 5.76
CA VAL A 113 18.15 -3.69 5.60
C VAL A 113 17.61 -4.17 6.95
N GLY A 114 18.47 -4.76 7.79
CA GLY A 114 18.06 -5.22 9.12
C GLY A 114 17.53 -4.12 10.03
N LYS A 115 18.02 -2.87 9.94
CA LYS A 115 17.45 -1.75 10.69
C LYS A 115 16.07 -1.39 10.18
N GLN A 116 15.87 -1.38 8.86
CA GLN A 116 14.57 -1.09 8.24
C GLN A 116 13.53 -2.17 8.58
N MET A 117 13.93 -3.45 8.59
CA MET A 117 13.04 -4.55 8.99
C MET A 117 12.66 -4.48 10.48
N VAL A 118 13.61 -4.15 11.35
CA VAL A 118 13.33 -3.94 12.80
C VAL A 118 12.37 -2.77 12.99
N GLU A 119 12.60 -1.66 12.32
CA GLU A 119 11.73 -0.46 12.39
C GLU A 119 10.31 -0.80 11.97
N GLN A 120 10.14 -1.50 10.84
CA GLN A 120 8.84 -1.94 10.36
C GLN A 120 8.10 -2.79 11.40
N LEU A 121 8.77 -3.74 12.05
CA LEU A 121 8.17 -4.55 13.10
C LEU A 121 7.79 -3.72 14.33
N GLN A 122 8.63 -2.77 14.73
CA GLN A 122 8.37 -1.93 15.91
C GLN A 122 7.25 -0.90 15.69
N VAL A 123 7.02 -0.45 14.44
CA VAL A 123 5.92 0.46 14.11
C VAL A 123 4.55 -0.24 14.24
N HIS A 124 4.48 -1.54 13.93
CA HIS A 124 3.21 -2.29 13.90
C HIS A 124 3.02 -3.25 15.07
N THR A 125 4.02 -3.39 15.94
CA THR A 125 3.96 -4.31 17.10
C THR A 125 4.53 -3.67 18.35
N THR A 126 4.32 -4.32 19.50
CA THR A 126 4.92 -3.94 20.79
C THR A 126 6.26 -4.62 21.04
N MET A 127 6.88 -5.22 20.02
CA MET A 127 8.14 -5.96 20.15
C MET A 127 9.30 -5.07 20.55
N SER A 128 10.12 -5.55 21.45
CA SER A 128 11.44 -4.96 21.70
C SER A 128 12.35 -5.13 20.48
N LYS A 129 13.37 -4.30 20.37
CA LYS A 129 14.34 -4.39 19.26
C LYS A 129 15.00 -5.76 19.14
N SER A 130 15.28 -6.42 20.26
CA SER A 130 15.88 -7.78 20.27
C SER A 130 14.89 -8.84 19.75
N GLN A 131 13.61 -8.76 20.12
CA GLN A 131 12.55 -9.63 19.62
C GLN A 131 12.32 -9.43 18.13
N ALA A 132 12.22 -8.17 17.68
CA ALA A 132 12.08 -7.84 16.26
C ALA A 132 13.30 -8.36 15.46
N LYS A 133 14.54 -8.22 16.00
CA LYS A 133 15.73 -8.77 15.35
C LYS A 133 15.68 -10.30 15.24
N ALA A 134 15.30 -11.00 16.29
CA ALA A 134 15.21 -12.46 16.27
C ALA A 134 14.17 -12.92 15.23
N LEU A 135 13.01 -12.25 15.16
CA LEU A 135 11.95 -12.60 14.23
C LEU A 135 12.38 -12.39 12.77
N TYR A 136 13.02 -11.25 12.44
CA TYR A 136 13.42 -11.03 11.04
C TYR A 136 14.52 -12.01 10.59
N VAL A 137 15.45 -12.38 11.48
CA VAL A 137 16.48 -13.39 11.19
C VAL A 137 15.81 -14.73 10.87
N GLU A 138 14.87 -15.17 11.70
CA GLU A 138 14.08 -16.38 11.45
C GLU A 138 13.35 -16.31 10.10
N MET A 139 12.75 -15.16 9.76
CA MET A 139 12.05 -14.99 8.48
C MET A 139 12.99 -15.04 7.29
N LEU A 140 14.18 -14.46 7.39
CA LEU A 140 15.20 -14.54 6.34
C LEU A 140 15.69 -15.96 6.13
N ASP A 141 15.93 -16.71 7.20
CA ASP A 141 16.29 -18.12 7.12
C ASP A 141 15.19 -18.96 6.43
N ARG A 142 13.91 -18.73 6.78
CA ARG A 142 12.75 -19.41 6.17
C ARG A 142 12.64 -19.17 4.67
N VAL A 143 13.11 -18.04 4.15
CA VAL A 143 13.14 -17.75 2.71
C VAL A 143 14.47 -18.11 2.05
N GLY A 144 15.37 -18.79 2.77
CA GLY A 144 16.61 -19.36 2.24
C GLY A 144 17.77 -18.38 2.14
N ILE A 145 17.73 -17.26 2.87
CA ILE A 145 18.88 -16.37 2.99
C ILE A 145 19.80 -16.95 4.06
N THR A 146 20.96 -17.42 3.63
CA THR A 146 21.97 -17.97 4.53
C THR A 146 22.74 -16.85 5.23
N ASP A 147 23.04 -17.02 6.51
CA ASP A 147 23.80 -16.09 7.33
C ASP A 147 23.16 -14.67 7.43
N PRO A 148 21.89 -14.60 7.83
CA PRO A 148 21.12 -13.35 7.85
C PRO A 148 21.52 -12.41 8.99
#